data_9b367e82b7d7f41cf56647bfb0d35334
#
_entry.id   9b367e82b7d7f41cf56647bfb0d35334
#
_cell.length_a   1.000
_cell.length_b   1.000
_cell.length_c   1.000
_cell.angle_alpha   90.00
_cell.angle_beta   90.00
_cell.angle_gamma   90.00
#
_symmetry.space_group_name_H-M   'P 1'
#
loop_
_entity.id
_entity.type
_entity.pdbx_description
1 polymer ?
#
loop_
_entity_poly.entity_id
_entity_poly.type
_entity_poly.pdbx_seq_one_letter_code
_entity_poly.pdbx_strand_id
1 'polypeptide(L)'
;FTLRVKTQHEGRYMEYIEVPLGFRTVEVQNGQLAVNGTPVTLRTREVPAHASADEIAALRGQGYNTLKLLPGPVSPTLYGTCDTLGMYVIVQAPIDTRSSGESRRIGGNPSNAPEWQGAYVERTADSYHASKRHPSVIAFSLATQSSNGINLYESYLDMKKSGDSRPFIYPDAAGEWNSDKLDMQ
;
A
#
# COMPACT_ATOMS: atom_id res chain seq x y z
N PHE A 1 -14.19 -10.49 11.38
CA PHE A 1 -13.78 -11.47 12.42
C PHE A 1 -12.88 -10.80 13.44
N THR A 2 -12.80 -11.36 14.63
CA THR A 2 -11.86 -10.91 15.68
C THR A 2 -11.03 -12.10 16.14
N LEU A 3 -9.70 -11.98 16.00
CA LEU A 3 -8.77 -12.91 16.62
C LEU A 3 -8.52 -12.43 18.06
N ARG A 4 -8.76 -13.31 19.02
CA ARG A 4 -8.41 -13.06 20.43
C ARG A 4 -7.20 -13.90 20.80
N VAL A 5 -6.09 -13.24 21.09
CA VAL A 5 -4.87 -13.86 21.62
C VAL A 5 -4.86 -13.73 23.13
N LYS A 6 -4.61 -14.82 23.82
CA LYS A 6 -4.44 -14.86 25.28
C LYS A 6 -3.02 -15.24 25.61
N THR A 7 -2.33 -14.42 26.36
CA THR A 7 -1.04 -14.77 26.92
C THR A 7 -1.23 -15.39 28.32
N GLN A 8 -0.46 -16.41 28.63
CA GLN A 8 -0.53 -17.11 29.91
C GLN A 8 0.86 -17.38 30.45
N HIS A 9 1.09 -17.12 31.72
CA HIS A 9 2.30 -17.46 32.43
C HIS A 9 1.94 -18.18 33.74
N GLU A 10 2.56 -19.31 34.03
CA GLU A 10 2.32 -20.13 35.25
C GLU A 10 0.83 -20.37 35.56
N GLY A 11 0.04 -20.62 34.54
CA GLY A 11 -1.41 -20.88 34.68
C GLY A 11 -2.27 -19.63 34.88
N ARG A 12 -1.67 -18.42 34.93
CA ARG A 12 -2.40 -17.15 35.05
C ARG A 12 -2.47 -16.45 33.70
N TYR A 13 -3.64 -15.88 33.38
CA TYR A 13 -3.79 -15.02 32.21
C TYR A 13 -3.14 -13.68 32.49
N MET A 14 -2.24 -13.25 31.56
CA MET A 14 -1.50 -11.99 31.67
C MET A 14 -2.14 -10.89 30.82
N GLU A 15 -2.61 -11.25 29.62
CA GLU A 15 -3.08 -10.28 28.65
C GLU A 15 -4.09 -10.90 27.68
N TYR A 16 -4.99 -10.08 27.19
CA TYR A 16 -5.90 -10.37 26.09
C TYR A 16 -5.67 -9.34 24.98
N ILE A 17 -5.32 -9.80 23.81
CA ILE A 17 -5.14 -8.95 22.63
C ILE A 17 -6.23 -9.30 21.63
N GLU A 18 -7.01 -8.33 21.22
CA GLU A 18 -8.01 -8.48 20.16
C GLU A 18 -7.51 -7.83 18.88
N VAL A 19 -7.49 -8.61 17.79
CA VAL A 19 -7.05 -8.14 16.48
C VAL A 19 -8.19 -8.35 15.49
N PRO A 20 -8.71 -7.28 14.89
CA PRO A 20 -9.67 -7.43 13.80
C PRO A 20 -9.00 -8.08 12.59
N LEU A 21 -9.70 -9.05 11.99
CA LEU A 21 -9.25 -9.77 10.80
C LEU A 21 -10.33 -9.78 9.72
N GLY A 22 -9.91 -9.66 8.48
CA GLY A 22 -10.74 -9.91 7.31
C GLY A 22 -10.04 -10.86 6.36
N PHE A 23 -10.82 -11.74 5.74
CA PHE A 23 -10.32 -12.67 4.72
C PHE A 23 -10.85 -12.23 3.36
N ARG A 24 -9.97 -12.11 2.40
CA ARG A 24 -10.29 -11.82 1.01
C ARG A 24 -9.18 -12.33 0.10
N THR A 25 -9.53 -12.56 -1.15
CA THR A 25 -8.57 -12.70 -2.24
C THR A 25 -8.53 -11.41 -3.03
N VAL A 26 -7.34 -11.03 -3.48
CA VAL A 26 -7.13 -9.91 -4.40
C VAL A 26 -6.26 -10.43 -5.53
N GLU A 27 -6.73 -10.28 -6.75
CA GLU A 27 -6.06 -10.76 -7.96
C GLU A 27 -6.08 -9.68 -9.03
N VAL A 28 -5.08 -9.67 -9.89
CA VAL A 28 -5.05 -8.82 -11.09
C VAL A 28 -5.10 -9.71 -12.31
N GLN A 29 -6.12 -9.55 -13.13
CA GLN A 29 -6.31 -10.27 -14.38
C GLN A 29 -6.41 -9.24 -15.52
N ASN A 30 -5.49 -9.30 -16.49
CA ASN A 30 -5.45 -8.37 -17.63
C ASN A 30 -5.48 -6.88 -17.24
N GLY A 31 -4.79 -6.52 -16.17
CA GLY A 31 -4.76 -5.14 -15.64
C GLY A 31 -5.95 -4.77 -14.75
N GLN A 32 -7.00 -5.59 -14.71
CA GLN A 32 -8.18 -5.35 -13.88
C GLN A 32 -8.07 -6.06 -12.54
N LEU A 33 -8.39 -5.34 -11.46
CA LEU A 33 -8.42 -5.89 -10.10
C LEU A 33 -9.71 -6.66 -9.87
N ALA A 34 -9.60 -7.84 -9.27
CA ALA A 34 -10.72 -8.60 -8.73
C ALA A 34 -10.57 -8.80 -7.23
N VAL A 35 -11.64 -8.63 -6.48
CA VAL A 35 -11.72 -8.90 -5.05
C VAL A 35 -12.73 -10.03 -4.83
N ASN A 36 -12.29 -11.12 -4.18
CA ASN A 36 -13.09 -12.33 -4.00
C ASN A 36 -13.68 -12.85 -5.33
N GLY A 37 -12.89 -12.83 -6.40
CA GLY A 37 -13.29 -13.26 -7.74
C GLY A 37 -14.20 -12.30 -8.49
N THR A 38 -14.59 -11.17 -7.90
CA THR A 38 -15.45 -10.17 -8.55
C THR A 38 -14.60 -9.00 -9.05
N PRO A 39 -14.65 -8.66 -10.35
CA PRO A 39 -13.99 -7.50 -10.89
C PRO A 39 -14.45 -6.20 -10.21
N VAL A 40 -13.52 -5.33 -9.89
CA VAL A 40 -13.79 -4.06 -9.22
C VAL A 40 -13.28 -2.89 -10.07
N THR A 41 -14.18 -1.94 -10.33
CA THR A 41 -13.78 -0.64 -10.90
C THR A 41 -13.38 0.29 -9.77
N LEU A 42 -12.14 0.75 -9.78
CA LEU A 42 -11.59 1.62 -8.75
C LEU A 42 -11.98 3.07 -9.04
N ARG A 43 -12.76 3.68 -8.15
CA ARG A 43 -13.04 5.13 -8.13
C ARG A 43 -12.17 5.74 -7.06
N THR A 44 -10.97 6.13 -7.47
CA THR A 44 -9.87 6.48 -6.57
C THR A 44 -9.85 7.97 -6.22
N ARG A 45 -9.56 8.27 -4.96
CA ARG A 45 -9.25 9.62 -4.48
C ARG A 45 -7.92 9.60 -3.74
N GLU A 46 -7.02 10.50 -4.09
CA GLU A 46 -5.81 10.73 -3.30
C GLU A 46 -6.17 11.51 -2.03
N VAL A 47 -5.65 11.04 -0.90
CA VAL A 47 -5.90 11.63 0.41
C VAL A 47 -4.62 11.64 1.25
N PRO A 48 -4.46 12.61 2.16
CA PRO A 48 -3.41 12.56 3.16
C PRO A 48 -3.50 11.27 3.99
N ALA A 49 -2.36 10.70 4.35
CA ALA A 49 -2.29 9.49 5.17
C ALA A 49 -2.85 9.66 6.61
N HIS A 50 -3.23 10.87 6.98
CA HIS A 50 -3.88 11.22 8.24
C HIS A 50 -5.34 11.68 8.08
N ALA A 51 -5.98 11.35 6.94
CA ALA A 51 -7.40 11.68 6.71
C ALA A 51 -8.28 11.14 7.84
N SER A 52 -9.24 11.94 8.27
CA SER A 52 -10.15 11.62 9.36
C SER A 52 -11.25 10.64 8.93
N ALA A 53 -11.92 10.01 9.90
CA ALA A 53 -13.03 9.11 9.64
C ALA A 53 -14.18 9.82 8.88
N ASP A 54 -14.46 11.07 9.25
CA ASP A 54 -15.53 11.86 8.63
C ASP A 54 -15.21 12.20 7.17
N GLU A 55 -13.95 12.54 6.87
CA GLU A 55 -13.50 12.77 5.48
C GLU A 55 -13.63 11.50 4.64
N ILE A 56 -13.24 10.35 5.18
CA ILE A 56 -13.35 9.07 4.49
C ILE A 56 -14.82 8.71 4.26
N ALA A 57 -15.70 8.90 5.26
CA ALA A 57 -17.12 8.67 5.13
C ALA A 57 -17.78 9.60 4.08
N ALA A 58 -17.39 10.87 4.05
CA ALA A 58 -17.86 11.83 3.07
C ALA A 58 -17.46 11.42 1.64
N LEU A 59 -16.21 11.00 1.42
CA LEU A 59 -15.74 10.50 0.13
C LEU A 59 -16.52 9.26 -0.32
N ARG A 60 -16.80 8.34 0.59
CA ARG A 60 -17.65 7.18 0.29
C ARG A 60 -19.05 7.62 -0.13
N GLY A 61 -19.66 8.58 0.56
CA GLY A 61 -20.95 9.17 0.19
C GLY A 61 -20.97 9.83 -1.20
N GLN A 62 -19.83 10.35 -1.66
CA GLN A 62 -19.63 10.87 -3.00
C GLN A 62 -19.40 9.79 -4.07
N GLY A 63 -19.39 8.51 -3.68
CA GLY A 63 -19.26 7.37 -4.57
C GLY A 63 -17.82 6.94 -4.85
N TYR A 64 -16.82 7.50 -4.15
CA TYR A 64 -15.48 6.92 -4.16
C TYR A 64 -15.47 5.59 -3.40
N ASN A 65 -14.72 4.63 -3.89
CA ASN A 65 -14.57 3.33 -3.23
C ASN A 65 -13.10 3.01 -2.88
N THR A 66 -12.16 3.85 -3.29
CA THR A 66 -10.73 3.61 -3.14
C THR A 66 -10.02 4.89 -2.72
N LEU A 67 -9.15 4.77 -1.73
CA LEU A 67 -8.23 5.82 -1.31
C LEU A 67 -6.82 5.45 -1.76
N LYS A 68 -6.11 6.38 -2.39
CA LYS A 68 -4.65 6.31 -2.57
C LYS A 68 -4.02 7.25 -1.57
N LEU A 69 -3.22 6.70 -0.67
CA LEU A 69 -2.59 7.49 0.38
C LEU A 69 -1.43 8.31 -0.20
N LEU A 70 -1.39 9.59 0.14
CA LEU A 70 -0.21 10.42 -0.12
C LEU A 70 0.91 10.05 0.87
N PRO A 71 2.19 10.24 0.49
CA PRO A 71 3.31 9.97 1.39
C PRO A 71 3.20 10.75 2.71
N GLY A 72 3.39 10.07 3.82
CA GLY A 72 3.32 10.69 5.14
C GLY A 72 3.05 9.69 6.26
N PRO A 73 3.10 10.14 7.51
CA PRO A 73 2.75 9.29 8.64
C PRO A 73 1.28 8.91 8.58
N VAL A 74 1.01 7.60 8.63
CA VAL A 74 -0.35 7.08 8.57
C VAL A 74 -1.02 7.19 9.94
N SER A 75 -2.24 7.72 9.98
CA SER A 75 -3.05 7.73 11.19
C SER A 75 -3.32 6.29 11.67
N PRO A 76 -3.13 5.99 12.97
CA PRO A 76 -3.36 4.66 13.51
C PRO A 76 -4.77 4.11 13.27
N THR A 77 -5.76 4.98 13.10
CA THR A 77 -7.17 4.62 12.91
C THR A 77 -7.59 4.52 11.44
N LEU A 78 -6.81 5.03 10.50
CA LEU A 78 -7.18 5.13 9.08
C LEU A 78 -7.57 3.78 8.48
N TYR A 79 -6.71 2.78 8.61
CA TYR A 79 -7.00 1.47 8.03
C TYR A 79 -8.22 0.80 8.67
N GLY A 80 -8.37 0.89 10.00
CA GLY A 80 -9.54 0.37 10.70
C GLY A 80 -10.85 1.05 10.27
N THR A 81 -10.81 2.35 10.02
CA THR A 81 -11.93 3.11 9.44
C THR A 81 -12.26 2.60 8.04
N CYS A 82 -11.26 2.43 7.18
CA CYS A 82 -11.45 1.88 5.84
C CYS A 82 -12.00 0.45 5.86
N ASP A 83 -11.48 -0.40 6.76
CA ASP A 83 -11.97 -1.77 6.96
C ASP A 83 -13.46 -1.77 7.34
N THR A 84 -13.87 -0.88 8.22
CA THR A 84 -15.26 -0.76 8.70
C THR A 84 -16.19 -0.19 7.64
N LEU A 85 -15.75 0.85 6.93
CA LEU A 85 -16.55 1.51 5.91
C LEU A 85 -16.55 0.77 4.58
N GLY A 86 -15.71 -0.25 4.40
CA GLY A 86 -15.53 -0.96 3.12
C GLY A 86 -14.94 -0.09 2.03
N MET A 87 -14.03 0.82 2.40
CA MET A 87 -13.20 1.58 1.47
C MET A 87 -11.94 0.80 1.14
N TYR A 88 -11.60 0.67 -0.12
CA TYR A 88 -10.32 0.10 -0.52
C TYR A 88 -9.19 1.10 -0.30
N VAL A 89 -7.98 0.60 -0.07
CA VAL A 89 -6.79 1.42 0.15
C VAL A 89 -5.65 0.95 -0.74
N ILE A 90 -5.05 1.89 -1.45
CA ILE A 90 -3.75 1.75 -2.10
C ILE A 90 -2.74 2.41 -1.18
N VAL A 91 -1.89 1.61 -0.56
CA VAL A 91 -0.85 2.09 0.36
C VAL A 91 0.30 2.66 -0.46
N GLN A 92 0.77 3.82 -0.10
CA GLN A 92 1.90 4.50 -0.74
C GLN A 92 3.14 4.39 0.14
N ALA A 93 4.22 3.84 -0.38
CA ALA A 93 5.52 3.96 0.30
C ALA A 93 5.95 5.43 0.36
N PRO A 94 6.58 5.89 1.46
CA PRO A 94 6.96 7.29 1.64
C PRO A 94 8.22 7.63 0.83
N ILE A 95 8.12 7.46 -0.50
CA ILE A 95 9.16 7.75 -1.47
C ILE A 95 8.60 8.75 -2.48
N ASP A 96 9.18 9.95 -2.46
CA ASP A 96 8.89 11.05 -3.39
C ASP A 96 10.20 11.79 -3.66
N THR A 97 10.68 11.72 -4.87
CA THR A 97 11.98 12.31 -5.27
C THR A 97 11.86 13.37 -6.35
N ARG A 98 10.65 13.97 -6.50
CA ARG A 98 10.39 15.03 -7.49
C ARG A 98 11.37 16.20 -7.41
N SER A 99 11.82 16.55 -6.21
CA SER A 99 12.77 17.63 -5.99
C SER A 99 14.18 17.33 -6.48
N SER A 100 14.51 16.06 -6.75
CA SER A 100 15.82 15.62 -7.24
C SER A 100 15.91 15.59 -8.78
N GLY A 101 14.85 16.00 -9.48
CA GLY A 101 14.77 15.96 -10.94
C GLY A 101 14.59 14.54 -11.50
N GLU A 102 14.65 14.43 -12.83
CA GLU A 102 14.31 13.20 -13.58
C GLU A 102 15.52 12.48 -14.15
N SER A 103 16.73 12.83 -13.74
CA SER A 103 17.95 12.23 -14.29
C SER A 103 18.03 10.75 -13.93
N ARG A 104 18.02 9.90 -14.96
CA ARG A 104 18.19 8.44 -14.83
C ARG A 104 19.65 7.96 -14.81
N ARG A 105 20.60 8.88 -14.80
CA ARG A 105 22.04 8.52 -14.67
C ARG A 105 22.30 7.99 -13.27
N ILE A 106 23.25 7.06 -13.16
CA ILE A 106 23.74 6.60 -11.84
C ILE A 106 24.20 7.82 -11.05
N GLY A 107 23.67 7.94 -9.80
CA GLY A 107 23.94 9.09 -8.94
C GLY A 107 23.15 10.38 -9.29
N GLY A 108 22.27 10.35 -10.29
CA GLY A 108 21.47 11.51 -10.68
C GLY A 108 20.23 11.70 -9.82
N ASN A 109 19.27 10.76 -9.93
CA ASN A 109 18.08 10.74 -9.05
C ASN A 109 18.26 9.61 -8.02
N PRO A 110 17.79 9.76 -6.78
CA PRO A 110 17.84 8.70 -5.76
C PRO A 110 17.35 7.33 -6.22
N SER A 111 16.39 7.27 -7.15
CA SER A 111 15.91 5.99 -7.72
C SER A 111 16.99 5.21 -8.47
N ASN A 112 18.07 5.86 -8.92
CA ASN A 112 19.19 5.27 -9.62
C ASN A 112 20.54 5.45 -8.90
N ALA A 113 20.54 5.91 -7.68
CA ALA A 113 21.74 6.09 -6.87
C ALA A 113 21.91 4.90 -5.93
N PRO A 114 23.01 4.10 -6.06
CA PRO A 114 23.19 2.85 -5.30
C PRO A 114 23.14 3.04 -3.78
N GLU A 115 23.58 4.17 -3.28
CA GLU A 115 23.57 4.50 -1.85
C GLU A 115 22.15 4.62 -1.26
N TRP A 116 21.13 4.82 -2.08
CA TRP A 116 19.74 4.91 -1.67
C TRP A 116 18.97 3.59 -1.72
N GLN A 117 19.55 2.53 -2.29
CA GLN A 117 18.86 1.25 -2.50
C GLN A 117 18.26 0.70 -1.18
N GLY A 118 19.06 0.65 -0.11
CA GLY A 118 18.60 0.16 1.19
C GLY A 118 17.39 0.94 1.70
N ALA A 119 17.43 2.27 1.60
CA ALA A 119 16.34 3.12 2.05
C ALA A 119 15.04 2.93 1.23
N TYR A 120 15.14 2.63 -0.06
CA TYR A 120 13.97 2.33 -0.91
C TYR A 120 13.33 1.01 -0.50
N VAL A 121 14.13 -0.04 -0.36
CA VAL A 121 13.67 -1.37 0.04
C VAL A 121 13.03 -1.31 1.44
N GLU A 122 13.71 -0.71 2.41
CA GLU A 122 13.23 -0.59 3.79
C GLU A 122 11.88 0.15 3.87
N ARG A 123 11.78 1.35 3.27
CA ARG A 123 10.53 2.14 3.30
C ARG A 123 9.36 1.42 2.66
N THR A 124 9.61 0.68 1.57
CA THR A 124 8.57 -0.11 0.92
C THR A 124 8.14 -1.28 1.80
N ALA A 125 9.11 -2.00 2.39
CA ALA A 125 8.86 -3.10 3.30
C ALA A 125 8.10 -2.66 4.56
N ASP A 126 8.49 -1.55 5.17
CA ASP A 126 7.83 -0.99 6.36
C ASP A 126 6.36 -0.64 6.06
N SER A 127 6.10 0.03 4.94
CA SER A 127 4.73 0.38 4.52
C SER A 127 3.87 -0.87 4.30
N TYR A 128 4.45 -1.90 3.69
CA TYR A 128 3.80 -3.20 3.51
C TYR A 128 3.51 -3.86 4.85
N HIS A 129 4.52 -4.02 5.71
CA HIS A 129 4.37 -4.73 6.99
C HIS A 129 3.40 -4.03 7.94
N ALA A 130 3.38 -2.72 7.95
CA ALA A 130 2.45 -1.94 8.78
C ALA A 130 0.98 -2.10 8.35
N SER A 131 0.72 -2.38 7.07
CA SER A 131 -0.64 -2.32 6.51
C SER A 131 -1.18 -3.66 5.98
N LYS A 132 -0.34 -4.64 5.73
CA LYS A 132 -0.71 -5.91 5.06
C LYS A 132 -1.86 -6.70 5.71
N ARG A 133 -2.07 -6.54 7.00
CA ARG A 133 -3.13 -7.24 7.75
C ARG A 133 -4.53 -6.68 7.50
N HIS A 134 -4.63 -5.47 6.97
CA HIS A 134 -5.93 -4.79 6.78
C HIS A 134 -6.65 -5.27 5.52
N PRO A 135 -7.91 -5.74 5.64
CA PRO A 135 -8.67 -6.21 4.50
C PRO A 135 -9.01 -5.11 3.49
N SER A 136 -9.02 -3.85 3.88
CA SER A 136 -9.20 -2.72 2.97
C SER A 136 -8.02 -2.53 2.00
N VAL A 137 -6.80 -2.93 2.37
CA VAL A 137 -5.60 -2.73 1.54
C VAL A 137 -5.61 -3.71 0.36
N ILE A 138 -5.69 -3.18 -0.86
CA ILE A 138 -5.80 -3.94 -2.10
C ILE A 138 -4.59 -3.84 -3.03
N ALA A 139 -3.74 -2.85 -2.83
CA ALA A 139 -2.52 -2.63 -3.62
C ALA A 139 -1.49 -1.84 -2.82
N PHE A 140 -0.24 -1.93 -3.24
CA PHE A 140 0.88 -1.18 -2.69
C PHE A 140 1.56 -0.39 -3.81
N SER A 141 1.70 0.91 -3.64
CA SER A 141 2.44 1.79 -4.54
C SER A 141 3.86 1.97 -4.02
N LEU A 142 4.85 1.70 -4.89
CA LEU A 142 6.27 1.71 -4.53
C LEU A 142 6.81 3.13 -4.30
N ALA A 143 6.26 4.11 -4.99
CA ALA A 143 6.65 5.51 -4.88
C ALA A 143 5.59 6.42 -5.49
N THR A 144 5.76 7.73 -5.34
CA THR A 144 5.03 8.75 -6.08
C THR A 144 6.01 9.77 -6.64
N GLN A 145 5.70 10.32 -7.82
CA GLN A 145 6.42 11.42 -8.47
C GLN A 145 7.96 11.28 -8.38
N SER A 146 8.43 10.08 -8.62
CA SER A 146 9.86 9.74 -8.61
C SER A 146 10.29 9.29 -9.99
N SER A 147 11.52 9.61 -10.38
CA SER A 147 12.10 9.05 -11.58
C SER A 147 12.16 7.52 -11.45
N ASN A 148 11.80 6.81 -12.52
CA ASN A 148 11.92 5.35 -12.52
C ASN A 148 13.39 4.92 -12.46
N GLY A 149 13.70 3.84 -11.73
CA GLY A 149 15.07 3.40 -11.57
C GLY A 149 15.26 2.08 -10.86
N ILE A 150 16.52 1.68 -10.76
CA ILE A 150 16.91 0.37 -10.23
C ILE A 150 16.44 0.16 -8.78
N ASN A 151 16.45 1.18 -7.95
CA ASN A 151 16.06 1.05 -6.55
C ASN A 151 14.56 0.75 -6.37
N LEU A 152 13.71 1.26 -7.27
CA LEU A 152 12.28 0.88 -7.31
C LEU A 152 12.11 -0.57 -7.76
N TYR A 153 12.92 -1.01 -8.73
CA TYR A 153 12.91 -2.40 -9.17
C TYR A 153 13.36 -3.37 -8.07
N GLU A 154 14.41 -3.04 -7.35
CA GLU A 154 14.87 -3.85 -6.20
C GLU A 154 13.80 -3.91 -5.10
N SER A 155 13.12 -2.80 -4.82
CA SER A 155 11.98 -2.78 -3.90
C SER A 155 10.86 -3.68 -4.39
N TYR A 156 10.52 -3.63 -5.68
CA TYR A 156 9.52 -4.52 -6.29
C TYR A 156 9.89 -5.98 -6.14
N LEU A 157 11.13 -6.35 -6.50
CA LEU A 157 11.61 -7.73 -6.37
C LEU A 157 11.58 -8.23 -4.92
N ASP A 158 11.95 -7.38 -3.98
CA ASP A 158 11.92 -7.73 -2.56
C ASP A 158 10.48 -7.99 -2.08
N MET A 159 9.55 -7.13 -2.44
CA MET A 159 8.14 -7.32 -2.10
C MET A 159 7.52 -8.56 -2.73
N LYS A 160 7.91 -8.93 -3.95
CA LYS A 160 7.43 -10.17 -4.61
C LYS A 160 7.85 -11.43 -3.87
N LYS A 161 8.93 -11.41 -3.09
CA LYS A 161 9.33 -12.53 -2.23
C LYS A 161 8.31 -12.84 -1.14
N SER A 162 7.45 -11.88 -0.78
CA SER A 162 6.39 -12.08 0.22
C SER A 162 5.34 -13.12 -0.18
N GLY A 163 5.20 -13.39 -1.48
CA GLY A 163 4.14 -14.25 -2.03
C GLY A 163 2.74 -13.63 -1.94
N ASP A 164 2.62 -12.35 -1.59
CA ASP A 164 1.33 -11.64 -1.55
C ASP A 164 0.75 -11.50 -2.97
N SER A 165 -0.52 -11.86 -3.14
CA SER A 165 -1.20 -11.78 -4.44
C SER A 165 -1.61 -10.36 -4.83
N ARG A 166 -1.57 -9.42 -3.89
CA ARG A 166 -1.89 -8.02 -4.16
C ARG A 166 -0.82 -7.37 -5.03
N PRO A 167 -1.20 -6.47 -5.95
CA PRO A 167 -0.25 -5.85 -6.84
C PRO A 167 0.66 -4.83 -6.12
N PHE A 168 1.93 -4.84 -6.50
CA PHE A 168 2.90 -3.80 -6.19
C PHE A 168 3.06 -2.93 -7.42
N ILE A 169 2.53 -1.72 -7.39
CA ILE A 169 2.39 -0.84 -8.54
C ILE A 169 3.30 0.37 -8.46
N TYR A 170 3.67 0.89 -9.62
CA TYR A 170 4.27 2.21 -9.75
C TYR A 170 3.66 2.91 -10.99
N PRO A 171 2.53 3.64 -10.83
CA PRO A 171 1.83 4.26 -11.95
C PRO A 171 2.68 5.22 -12.75
N ASP A 172 3.58 5.95 -12.09
CA ASP A 172 4.46 6.94 -12.74
C ASP A 172 5.58 6.29 -13.57
N ALA A 173 5.71 4.96 -13.53
CA ALA A 173 6.65 4.23 -14.40
C ALA A 173 6.22 4.21 -15.87
N ALA A 174 5.06 4.74 -16.22
CA ALA A 174 4.56 4.82 -17.60
C ALA A 174 4.56 3.47 -18.35
N GLY A 175 4.28 2.38 -17.65
CA GLY A 175 4.21 1.03 -18.23
C GLY A 175 5.55 0.31 -18.35
N GLU A 176 6.62 0.85 -17.78
CA GLU A 176 7.88 0.13 -17.66
C GLU A 176 7.75 -1.11 -16.77
N TRP A 177 8.63 -2.06 -16.90
CA TRP A 177 8.54 -3.46 -16.45
C TRP A 177 8.75 -3.72 -14.95
N ASN A 178 9.00 -2.72 -14.15
CA ASN A 178 9.44 -2.84 -12.75
C ASN A 178 8.29 -2.73 -11.72
N SER A 179 7.09 -3.02 -12.11
CA SER A 179 5.91 -3.05 -11.24
C SER A 179 4.79 -3.88 -11.86
N ASP A 180 3.84 -4.31 -11.04
CA ASP A 180 2.62 -4.93 -11.54
C ASP A 180 1.77 -3.88 -12.28
N LYS A 181 1.07 -4.29 -13.33
CA LYS A 181 0.17 -3.39 -14.08
C LYS A 181 -1.22 -3.45 -13.47
N LEU A 182 -1.75 -2.28 -13.17
CA LEU A 182 -3.12 -2.11 -12.69
C LEU A 182 -3.75 -0.91 -13.41
N ASP A 183 -4.89 -1.14 -14.08
CA ASP A 183 -5.67 -0.08 -14.71
C ASP A 183 -6.36 0.75 -13.61
N MET A 184 -5.91 1.97 -13.44
CA MET A 184 -6.48 2.94 -12.51
C MET A 184 -7.23 4.00 -13.32
N GLN A 185 -8.55 4.12 -13.07
CA GLN A 185 -9.40 5.16 -13.64
C GLN A 185 -9.45 6.39 -12.74
#